data_2ff8c37bcddda79a8364ddb1d8fad7c8
#
_entry.id   2ff8c37bcddda79a8364ddb1d8fad7c8
#
_cell.length_a   1.000
_cell.length_b   1.000
_cell.length_c   1.000
_cell.angle_alpha   90.00
_cell.angle_beta   90.00
_cell.angle_gamma   90.00
#
_symmetry.space_group_name_H-M   'P 1'
#
loop_
_entity.id
_entity.type
_entity.pdbx_description
1 polymer ?
#
loop_
_entity_poly.entity_id
_entity_poly.type
_entity_poly.pdbx_seq_one_letter_code
_entity_poly.pdbx_strand_id
1 'polypeptide(L)'
;ITGDNKMTINFKIPEIKELKPRILVLGVGGAGGNAINEMIDAGVDGVEFVAVNTDAQDLKTSKSKTRIQIGLNLTKGLGAGAKHEIGLAAANESLNDIVDILKGANMVFITAGMGGGTGTGAAHVIARAAKELNILTVGVVTLPFLYEAPSRMRRAHEGLEELRKHVDTIIVIPNQNLFKIANEQTT
;
A
#
# COMPACT_ATOMS: atom_id res chain seq x y z
N ILE A 1 20.63 -68.58 -18.78
CA ILE A 1 20.57 -67.65 -17.61
C ILE A 1 20.32 -66.26 -18.16
N THR A 2 19.05 -65.94 -18.32
CA THR A 2 18.58 -64.65 -18.83
C THR A 2 18.24 -63.77 -17.65
N GLY A 3 19.08 -62.77 -17.41
CA GLY A 3 18.76 -61.74 -16.47
C GLY A 3 17.99 -60.61 -17.19
N ASP A 4 16.69 -60.61 -17.01
CA ASP A 4 15.83 -59.49 -17.42
C ASP A 4 16.13 -58.26 -16.56
N ASN A 5 17.03 -57.44 -17.06
CA ASN A 5 17.18 -56.06 -16.53
C ASN A 5 16.03 -55.20 -17.05
N LYS A 6 14.89 -55.26 -16.37
CA LYS A 6 13.83 -54.28 -16.58
C LYS A 6 14.30 -52.94 -16.01
N MET A 7 14.77 -52.08 -16.90
CA MET A 7 14.91 -50.65 -16.57
C MET A 7 13.51 -50.07 -16.33
N THR A 8 13.14 -49.90 -15.09
CA THR A 8 11.94 -49.13 -14.72
C THR A 8 12.26 -47.64 -14.78
N ILE A 9 11.82 -46.97 -15.85
CA ILE A 9 11.89 -45.53 -15.94
C ILE A 9 10.72 -44.98 -15.13
N ASN A 10 11.02 -44.48 -13.94
CA ASN A 10 10.02 -43.77 -13.12
C ASN A 10 9.83 -42.33 -13.67
N PHE A 11 8.80 -42.16 -14.49
CA PHE A 11 8.34 -40.85 -14.85
C PHE A 11 7.57 -40.26 -13.67
N LYS A 12 8.18 -39.32 -12.93
CA LYS A 12 7.43 -38.46 -12.03
C LYS A 12 6.80 -37.36 -12.88
N ILE A 13 5.49 -37.43 -13.07
CA ILE A 13 4.71 -36.31 -13.60
C ILE A 13 4.80 -35.20 -12.55
N PRO A 14 5.30 -34.01 -12.91
CA PRO A 14 5.33 -32.90 -11.95
C PRO A 14 3.90 -32.63 -11.47
N GLU A 15 3.67 -32.72 -10.18
CA GLU A 15 2.41 -32.32 -9.58
C GLU A 15 2.25 -30.81 -9.79
N ILE A 16 1.07 -30.41 -10.25
CA ILE A 16 0.71 -28.99 -10.33
C ILE A 16 0.60 -28.48 -8.89
N LYS A 17 1.60 -27.74 -8.44
CA LYS A 17 1.53 -27.04 -7.17
C LYS A 17 0.81 -25.73 -7.40
N GLU A 18 -0.35 -25.57 -6.80
CA GLU A 18 -1.00 -24.25 -6.71
C GLU A 18 -0.13 -23.38 -5.80
N LEU A 19 0.67 -22.51 -6.43
CA LEU A 19 1.38 -21.48 -5.71
C LEU A 19 0.40 -20.35 -5.46
N LYS A 20 -0.04 -20.21 -4.22
CA LYS A 20 -0.82 -19.03 -3.81
C LYS A 20 0.13 -17.84 -3.69
N PRO A 21 0.03 -16.82 -4.55
CA PRO A 21 0.86 -15.63 -4.40
C PRO A 21 0.49 -14.91 -3.12
N ARG A 22 1.49 -14.39 -2.42
CA ARG A 22 1.29 -13.53 -1.27
C ARG A 22 1.14 -12.09 -1.76
N ILE A 23 -0.05 -11.54 -1.60
CA ILE A 23 -0.41 -10.19 -2.03
C ILE A 23 -0.65 -9.33 -0.80
N LEU A 24 0.05 -8.21 -0.70
CA LEU A 24 -0.15 -7.22 0.35
C LEU A 24 -0.91 -6.01 -0.19
N VAL A 25 -1.81 -5.48 0.61
CA VAL A 25 -2.46 -4.19 0.37
C VAL A 25 -2.14 -3.29 1.55
N LEU A 26 -1.30 -2.30 1.31
CA LEU A 26 -0.90 -1.32 2.31
C LEU A 26 -1.75 -0.07 2.18
N GLY A 27 -2.45 0.29 3.24
CA GLY A 27 -3.14 1.58 3.35
C GLY A 27 -2.27 2.56 4.12
N VAL A 28 -1.75 3.57 3.44
CA VAL A 28 -0.78 4.52 3.97
C VAL A 28 -1.44 5.86 4.28
N GLY A 29 -1.32 6.29 5.52
CA GLY A 29 -1.95 7.50 6.01
C GLY A 29 -3.45 7.35 6.27
N GLY A 30 -4.15 8.45 6.54
CA GLY A 30 -5.57 8.43 6.89
C GLY A 30 -6.46 7.96 5.74
N ALA A 31 -6.28 8.52 4.55
CA ALA A 31 -7.07 8.14 3.37
C ALA A 31 -6.79 6.69 2.94
N GLY A 32 -5.54 6.26 2.96
CA GLY A 32 -5.17 4.88 2.66
C GLY A 32 -5.74 3.90 3.67
N GLY A 33 -5.72 4.24 4.94
CA GLY A 33 -6.33 3.45 6.01
C GLY A 33 -7.84 3.30 5.86
N ASN A 34 -8.53 4.37 5.50
CA ASN A 34 -9.97 4.33 5.20
C ASN A 34 -10.28 3.46 3.99
N ALA A 35 -9.46 3.53 2.95
CA ALA A 35 -9.63 2.70 1.75
C ALA A 35 -9.56 1.21 2.08
N ILE A 36 -8.57 0.78 2.86
CA ILE A 36 -8.47 -0.63 3.24
C ILE A 36 -9.59 -1.06 4.20
N ASN A 37 -10.07 -0.18 5.06
CA ASN A 37 -11.24 -0.48 5.90
C ASN A 37 -12.48 -0.76 5.04
N GLU A 38 -12.70 0.02 3.99
CA GLU A 38 -13.79 -0.21 3.02
C GLU A 38 -13.64 -1.54 2.28
N MET A 39 -12.42 -1.90 1.89
CA MET A 39 -12.14 -3.19 1.24
C MET A 39 -12.42 -4.36 2.17
N ILE A 40 -12.03 -4.26 3.45
CA ILE A 40 -12.28 -5.28 4.46
C ILE A 40 -13.79 -5.44 4.68
N ASP A 41 -14.53 -4.34 4.81
CA ASP A 41 -15.97 -4.37 4.97
C ASP A 41 -16.69 -4.94 3.75
N ALA A 42 -16.15 -4.73 2.56
CA ALA A 42 -16.68 -5.28 1.31
C ALA A 42 -16.37 -6.78 1.13
N GLY A 43 -15.60 -7.38 2.04
CA GLY A 43 -15.26 -8.80 2.01
C GLY A 43 -14.18 -9.16 0.99
N VAL A 44 -13.32 -8.23 0.60
CA VAL A 44 -12.18 -8.51 -0.28
C VAL A 44 -11.28 -9.55 0.38
N ASP A 45 -11.01 -10.64 -0.32
CA ASP A 45 -10.31 -11.83 0.16
C ASP A 45 -9.08 -12.13 -0.68
N GLY A 46 -8.23 -13.04 -0.20
CA GLY A 46 -7.03 -13.48 -0.91
C GLY A 46 -5.84 -12.52 -0.81
N VAL A 47 -5.93 -11.48 0.02
CA VAL A 47 -4.88 -10.49 0.25
C VAL A 47 -4.68 -10.27 1.75
N GLU A 48 -3.50 -9.78 2.12
CA GLU A 48 -3.21 -9.34 3.48
C GLU A 48 -3.27 -7.82 3.53
N PHE A 49 -4.06 -7.27 4.45
CA PHE A 49 -4.16 -5.83 4.65
C PHE A 49 -3.18 -5.36 5.73
N VAL A 50 -2.51 -4.25 5.46
CA VAL A 50 -1.58 -3.61 6.40
C VAL A 50 -1.91 -2.12 6.46
N ALA A 51 -2.22 -1.63 7.66
CA ALA A 51 -2.39 -0.20 7.89
C ALA A 51 -1.05 0.41 8.31
N VAL A 52 -0.62 1.45 7.63
CA VAL A 52 0.62 2.18 7.90
C VAL A 52 0.29 3.64 8.17
N ASN A 53 0.60 4.14 9.34
CA ASN A 53 0.30 5.52 9.69
C ASN A 53 1.26 6.06 10.75
N THR A 54 1.38 7.36 10.83
CA THR A 54 2.04 8.11 11.90
C THR A 54 1.08 8.40 13.05
N ASP A 55 -0.22 8.40 12.78
CA ASP A 55 -1.28 8.72 13.73
C ASP A 55 -1.74 7.46 14.47
N ALA A 56 -1.49 7.41 15.78
CA ALA A 56 -1.86 6.28 16.62
C ALA A 56 -3.38 6.11 16.74
N GLN A 57 -4.13 7.19 16.70
CA GLN A 57 -5.60 7.16 16.78
C GLN A 57 -6.21 6.48 15.56
N ASP A 58 -5.75 6.84 14.36
CA ASP A 58 -6.19 6.21 13.12
C ASP A 58 -5.86 4.71 13.10
N LEU A 59 -4.70 4.33 13.61
CA LEU A 59 -4.32 2.92 13.72
C LEU A 59 -5.20 2.13 14.69
N LYS A 60 -5.64 2.74 15.78
CA LYS A 60 -6.54 2.08 16.75
C LYS A 60 -7.90 1.76 16.13
N THR A 61 -8.39 2.59 15.22
CA THR A 61 -9.68 2.41 14.54
C THR A 61 -9.58 1.59 13.26
N SER A 62 -8.38 1.21 12.85
CA SER A 62 -8.16 0.38 11.66
C SER A 62 -8.76 -1.02 11.83
N LYS A 63 -9.40 -1.51 10.80
CA LYS A 63 -9.94 -2.88 10.71
C LYS A 63 -8.88 -3.90 10.28
N SER A 64 -7.71 -3.45 9.89
CA SER A 64 -6.60 -4.32 9.53
C SER A 64 -6.05 -5.06 10.74
N LYS A 65 -5.74 -6.34 10.55
CA LYS A 65 -5.09 -7.17 11.57
C LYS A 65 -3.64 -6.77 11.79
N THR A 66 -2.97 -6.30 10.74
CA THR A 66 -1.59 -5.85 10.78
C THR A 66 -1.54 -4.33 10.68
N ARG A 67 -0.86 -3.71 11.61
CA ARG A 67 -0.73 -2.25 11.70
C ARG A 67 0.70 -1.89 11.99
N ILE A 68 1.22 -0.92 11.27
CA ILE A 68 2.57 -0.39 11.49
C ILE A 68 2.46 1.09 11.82
N GLN A 69 2.92 1.45 13.00
CA GLN A 69 3.12 2.85 13.35
C GLN A 69 4.51 3.27 12.91
N ILE A 70 4.58 4.23 12.01
CA ILE A 70 5.84 4.78 11.51
C ILE A 70 6.17 6.10 12.17
N GLY A 71 7.46 6.39 12.28
CA GLY A 71 7.93 7.65 12.83
C GLY A 71 7.56 7.88 14.28
N LEU A 72 7.57 6.83 15.10
CA LEU A 72 7.17 6.89 16.51
C LEU A 72 7.95 7.96 17.29
N ASN A 73 9.26 8.03 17.12
CA ASN A 73 10.11 8.99 17.78
C ASN A 73 9.92 10.42 17.24
N LEU A 74 9.65 10.53 15.93
CA LEU A 74 9.48 11.79 15.24
C LEU A 74 8.14 12.46 15.56
N THR A 75 7.05 11.71 15.54
CA THR A 75 5.68 12.26 15.69
C THR A 75 5.05 11.96 17.04
N LYS A 76 5.55 11.00 17.78
CA LYS A 76 4.99 10.54 19.06
C LYS A 76 3.51 10.16 18.97
N GLY A 77 3.09 9.66 17.82
CA GLY A 77 1.71 9.23 17.56
C GLY A 77 0.74 10.35 17.21
N LEU A 78 1.20 11.57 17.02
CA LEU A 78 0.35 12.73 16.74
C LEU A 78 0.09 12.96 15.23
N GLY A 79 0.69 12.14 14.38
CA GLY A 79 0.55 12.28 12.93
C GLY A 79 1.54 13.27 12.30
N ALA A 80 1.44 13.44 10.99
CA ALA A 80 2.37 14.28 10.22
C ALA A 80 1.91 15.74 10.09
N GLY A 81 0.71 16.08 10.52
CA GLY A 81 0.18 17.44 10.47
C GLY A 81 0.09 17.99 9.04
N ALA A 82 -0.27 17.15 8.07
CA ALA A 82 -0.32 17.47 6.64
C ALA A 82 1.03 17.88 6.03
N LYS A 83 2.13 17.60 6.70
CA LYS A 83 3.49 17.90 6.20
C LYS A 83 4.09 16.63 5.60
N HIS A 84 4.28 16.62 4.28
CA HIS A 84 4.82 15.46 3.58
C HIS A 84 6.28 15.15 3.95
N GLU A 85 7.06 16.14 4.36
CA GLU A 85 8.43 15.95 4.84
C GLU A 85 8.46 15.11 6.13
N ILE A 86 7.46 15.26 6.98
CA ILE A 86 7.31 14.46 8.19
C ILE A 86 6.93 13.02 7.84
N GLY A 87 6.03 12.83 6.87
CA GLY A 87 5.68 11.52 6.35
C GLY A 87 6.88 10.79 5.75
N LEU A 88 7.68 11.49 4.97
CA LEU A 88 8.94 10.97 4.40
C LEU A 88 9.92 10.55 5.50
N ALA A 89 10.17 11.42 6.47
CA ALA A 89 11.09 11.15 7.56
C ALA A 89 10.60 10.01 8.45
N ALA A 90 9.29 9.92 8.68
CA ALA A 90 8.67 8.83 9.45
C ALA A 90 8.86 7.47 8.77
N ALA A 91 8.68 7.40 7.46
CA ALA A 91 8.92 6.17 6.71
C ALA A 91 10.39 5.75 6.74
N ASN A 92 11.31 6.70 6.64
CA ASN A 92 12.74 6.44 6.74
C ASN A 92 13.15 5.96 8.14
N GLU A 93 12.57 6.53 9.20
CA GLU A 93 12.80 6.08 10.58
C GLU A 93 12.37 4.62 10.78
N SER A 94 11.26 4.23 10.19
CA SER A 94 10.66 2.90 10.35
C SER A 94 10.92 1.96 9.16
N LEU A 95 11.94 2.24 8.36
CA LEU A 95 12.21 1.49 7.13
C LEU A 95 12.42 0.00 7.37
N ASN A 96 13.09 -0.37 8.46
CA ASN A 96 13.33 -1.77 8.80
C ASN A 96 12.02 -2.53 9.05
N ASP A 97 11.08 -1.92 9.75
CA ASP A 97 9.76 -2.51 10.01
C ASP A 97 8.95 -2.67 8.72
N ILE A 98 9.04 -1.68 7.83
CA ILE A 98 8.41 -1.72 6.49
C ILE A 98 9.01 -2.86 5.66
N VAL A 99 10.31 -2.97 5.61
CA VAL A 99 11.01 -4.04 4.86
C VAL A 99 10.65 -5.41 5.40
N ASP A 100 10.58 -5.57 6.71
CA ASP A 100 10.21 -6.86 7.33
C ASP A 100 8.82 -7.33 6.92
N ILE A 101 7.86 -6.42 6.80
CA ILE A 101 6.50 -6.74 6.34
C ILE A 101 6.48 -7.07 4.85
N LEU A 102 7.27 -6.37 4.04
CA LEU A 102 7.32 -6.57 2.59
C LEU A 102 8.00 -7.87 2.18
N LYS A 103 8.93 -8.39 2.98
CA LYS A 103 9.69 -9.59 2.64
C LYS A 103 8.78 -10.78 2.37
N GLY A 104 9.02 -11.46 1.26
CA GLY A 104 8.27 -12.65 0.87
C GLY A 104 6.96 -12.35 0.13
N ALA A 105 6.57 -11.09 -0.04
CA ALA A 105 5.45 -10.73 -0.87
C ALA A 105 5.80 -10.87 -2.36
N ASN A 106 4.83 -11.33 -3.16
CA ASN A 106 4.95 -11.40 -4.61
C ASN A 106 4.48 -10.10 -5.26
N MET A 107 3.47 -9.47 -4.67
CA MET A 107 2.87 -8.24 -5.16
C MET A 107 2.43 -7.37 -3.99
N VAL A 108 2.56 -6.07 -4.15
CA VAL A 108 2.09 -5.08 -3.18
C VAL A 108 1.29 -3.98 -3.87
N PHE A 109 0.13 -3.69 -3.31
CA PHE A 109 -0.66 -2.51 -3.62
C PHE A 109 -0.40 -1.48 -2.52
N ILE A 110 0.00 -0.29 -2.91
CA ILE A 110 0.20 0.84 -1.99
C ILE A 110 -0.90 1.85 -2.26
N THR A 111 -1.82 1.96 -1.30
CA THR A 111 -2.96 2.87 -1.41
C THR A 111 -2.75 4.07 -0.50
N ALA A 112 -2.86 5.25 -1.07
CA ALA A 112 -2.63 6.50 -0.35
C ALA A 112 -3.43 7.66 -0.96
N GLY A 113 -3.81 8.61 -0.12
CA GLY A 113 -4.31 9.90 -0.59
C GLY A 113 -3.16 10.89 -0.75
N MET A 114 -3.00 11.43 -1.94
CA MET A 114 -2.01 12.46 -2.21
C MET A 114 -2.50 13.83 -1.71
N GLY A 115 -1.57 14.66 -1.26
CA GLY A 115 -1.87 15.98 -0.70
C GLY A 115 -1.88 16.04 0.83
N GLY A 116 -2.02 14.91 1.51
CA GLY A 116 -1.82 14.80 2.96
C GLY A 116 -0.35 14.70 3.36
N GLY A 117 -0.09 14.50 4.64
CA GLY A 117 1.29 14.39 5.15
C GLY A 117 1.87 12.99 4.99
N THR A 118 1.30 12.02 5.69
CA THR A 118 1.85 10.66 5.75
C THR A 118 1.78 9.95 4.40
N GLY A 119 0.60 9.93 3.76
CA GLY A 119 0.44 9.25 2.48
C GLY A 119 1.34 9.82 1.39
N THR A 120 1.36 11.13 1.24
CA THR A 120 2.18 11.82 0.24
C THR A 120 3.67 11.58 0.44
N GLY A 121 4.14 11.65 1.68
CA GLY A 121 5.56 11.54 2.00
C GLY A 121 6.06 10.10 2.13
N ALA A 122 5.25 9.19 2.64
CA ALA A 122 5.68 7.82 2.93
C ALA A 122 5.48 6.84 1.78
N ALA A 123 4.49 7.05 0.91
CA ALA A 123 4.13 6.08 -0.11
C ALA A 123 5.30 5.73 -1.04
N HIS A 124 6.06 6.73 -1.51
CA HIS A 124 7.19 6.48 -2.41
C HIS A 124 8.36 5.80 -1.72
N VAL A 125 8.58 6.02 -0.42
CA VAL A 125 9.61 5.31 0.36
C VAL A 125 9.28 3.82 0.44
N ILE A 126 8.03 3.49 0.72
CA ILE A 126 7.54 2.11 0.77
C ILE A 126 7.64 1.45 -0.61
N ALA A 127 7.24 2.16 -1.66
CA ALA A 127 7.32 1.67 -3.03
C ALA A 127 8.76 1.37 -3.44
N ARG A 128 9.69 2.27 -3.12
CA ARG A 128 11.12 2.07 -3.36
C ARG A 128 11.63 0.82 -2.65
N ALA A 129 11.29 0.63 -1.39
CA ALA A 129 11.68 -0.57 -0.64
C ALA A 129 11.13 -1.85 -1.28
N ALA A 130 9.88 -1.85 -1.72
CA ALA A 130 9.28 -2.97 -2.41
C ALA A 130 9.99 -3.31 -3.73
N LYS A 131 10.35 -2.29 -4.52
CA LYS A 131 11.09 -2.47 -5.77
C LYS A 131 12.49 -3.02 -5.53
N GLU A 132 13.18 -2.57 -4.50
CA GLU A 132 14.49 -3.09 -4.13
C GLU A 132 14.45 -4.57 -3.72
N LEU A 133 13.31 -5.04 -3.23
CA LEU A 133 13.03 -6.45 -2.91
C LEU A 133 12.48 -7.26 -4.10
N ASN A 134 12.44 -6.68 -5.30
CA ASN A 134 11.88 -7.29 -6.52
C ASN A 134 10.41 -7.70 -6.40
N ILE A 135 9.64 -6.92 -5.67
CA ILE A 135 8.20 -7.12 -5.52
C ILE A 135 7.48 -6.31 -6.59
N LEU A 136 6.50 -6.92 -7.28
CA LEU A 136 5.61 -6.20 -8.19
C LEU A 136 4.81 -5.17 -7.41
N THR A 137 4.98 -3.90 -7.75
CA THR A 137 4.47 -2.76 -6.97
C THR A 137 3.46 -1.96 -7.77
N VAL A 138 2.25 -1.83 -7.23
CA VAL A 138 1.16 -1.06 -7.83
C VAL A 138 0.77 0.06 -6.87
N GLY A 139 0.81 1.30 -7.34
CA GLY A 139 0.29 2.45 -6.60
C GLY A 139 -1.20 2.65 -6.91
N VAL A 140 -2.00 2.84 -5.89
CA VAL A 140 -3.42 3.21 -6.01
C VAL A 140 -3.62 4.48 -5.21
N VAL A 141 -3.75 5.60 -5.88
CA VAL A 141 -3.76 6.91 -5.22
C VAL A 141 -5.01 7.70 -5.54
N THR A 142 -5.46 8.47 -4.56
CA THR A 142 -6.49 9.48 -4.74
C THR A 142 -5.84 10.87 -4.79
N LEU A 143 -6.37 11.73 -5.65
CA LEU A 143 -5.98 13.13 -5.70
C LEU A 143 -7.01 14.00 -4.98
N PRO A 144 -6.57 15.10 -4.33
CA PRO A 144 -7.51 16.04 -3.72
C PRO A 144 -8.39 16.70 -4.79
N PHE A 145 -9.51 17.22 -4.33
CA PHE A 145 -10.49 17.86 -5.17
C PHE A 145 -10.00 19.22 -5.72
N LEU A 146 -10.50 19.62 -6.89
CA LEU A 146 -10.16 20.92 -7.51
C LEU A 146 -10.48 22.14 -6.64
N TYR A 147 -11.35 21.99 -5.64
CA TYR A 147 -11.75 23.07 -4.71
C TYR A 147 -10.88 23.12 -3.45
N GLU A 148 -9.97 22.19 -3.28
CA GLU A 148 -9.02 22.24 -2.17
C GLU A 148 -7.90 23.25 -2.48
N ALA A 149 -7.24 23.74 -1.43
CA ALA A 149 -6.22 24.78 -1.56
C ALA A 149 -5.17 24.44 -2.63
N PRO A 150 -4.74 25.41 -3.47
CA PRO A 150 -3.75 25.17 -4.53
C PRO A 150 -2.45 24.54 -4.05
N SER A 151 -2.02 24.85 -2.83
CA SER A 151 -0.84 24.24 -2.20
C SER A 151 -1.00 22.74 -1.98
N ARG A 152 -2.20 22.27 -1.66
CA ARG A 152 -2.51 20.84 -1.48
C ARG A 152 -2.47 20.09 -2.79
N MET A 153 -2.99 20.67 -3.87
CA MET A 153 -2.89 20.12 -5.22
C MET A 153 -1.44 20.02 -5.68
N ARG A 154 -0.62 21.02 -5.41
CA ARG A 154 0.80 20.99 -5.77
C ARG A 154 1.52 19.85 -5.05
N ARG A 155 1.31 19.71 -3.74
CA ARG A 155 1.89 18.59 -2.96
C ARG A 155 1.41 17.23 -3.46
N ALA A 156 0.13 17.14 -3.84
CA ALA A 156 -0.43 15.92 -4.39
C ALA A 156 0.27 15.52 -5.69
N HIS A 157 0.49 16.45 -6.61
CA HIS A 157 1.19 16.20 -7.86
C HIS A 157 2.67 15.85 -7.65
N GLU A 158 3.34 16.53 -6.74
CA GLU A 158 4.72 16.22 -6.39
C GLU A 158 4.85 14.81 -5.79
N GLY A 159 3.95 14.44 -4.88
CA GLY A 159 3.90 13.10 -4.31
C GLY A 159 3.60 12.01 -5.33
N LEU A 160 2.70 12.29 -6.26
CA LEU A 160 2.38 11.40 -7.37
C LEU A 160 3.59 11.16 -8.28
N GLU A 161 4.32 12.22 -8.65
CA GLU A 161 5.51 12.12 -9.49
C GLU A 161 6.63 11.33 -8.79
N GLU A 162 6.84 11.54 -7.49
CA GLU A 162 7.80 10.74 -6.72
C GLU A 162 7.40 9.26 -6.67
N LEU A 163 6.12 8.98 -6.45
CA LEU A 163 5.62 7.60 -6.41
C LEU A 163 5.77 6.90 -7.78
N ARG A 164 5.51 7.60 -8.89
CA ARG A 164 5.65 7.05 -10.25
C ARG A 164 7.02 6.47 -10.52
N LYS A 165 8.06 7.05 -9.94
CA LYS A 165 9.44 6.60 -10.14
C LYS A 165 9.70 5.21 -9.55
N HIS A 166 8.86 4.76 -8.62
CA HIS A 166 9.10 3.56 -7.82
C HIS A 166 8.02 2.49 -7.93
N VAL A 167 7.08 2.65 -8.85
CA VAL A 167 6.01 1.67 -9.07
C VAL A 167 6.06 1.10 -10.49
N ASP A 168 5.55 -0.11 -10.66
CA ASP A 168 5.38 -0.72 -11.98
C ASP A 168 4.15 -0.17 -12.70
N THR A 169 3.09 0.09 -11.95
CA THR A 169 1.84 0.65 -12.45
C THR A 169 1.27 1.58 -11.40
N ILE A 170 0.63 2.65 -11.85
CA ILE A 170 -0.10 3.57 -10.97
C ILE A 170 -1.54 3.71 -11.45
N ILE A 171 -2.46 3.62 -10.51
CA ILE A 171 -3.88 3.85 -10.71
C ILE A 171 -4.27 5.10 -9.94
N VAL A 172 -4.79 6.09 -10.64
CA VAL A 172 -5.26 7.34 -10.03
C VAL A 172 -6.77 7.30 -9.94
N ILE A 173 -7.30 7.40 -8.72
CA ILE A 173 -8.72 7.39 -8.46
C ILE A 173 -9.16 8.81 -8.10
N PRO A 174 -10.19 9.37 -8.76
CA PRO A 174 -10.75 10.65 -8.36
C PRO A 174 -11.30 10.56 -6.94
N ASN A 175 -11.23 11.66 -6.20
CA ASN A 175 -11.75 11.70 -4.84
C ASN A 175 -13.26 11.38 -4.82
N GLN A 176 -13.65 10.34 -4.05
CA GLN A 176 -15.03 9.84 -3.99
C GLN A 176 -16.06 10.87 -3.47
N ASN A 177 -15.62 11.92 -2.78
CA ASN A 177 -16.51 13.00 -2.35
C ASN A 177 -17.19 13.72 -3.54
N LEU A 178 -16.63 13.63 -4.74
CA LEU A 178 -17.24 14.10 -5.99
C LEU A 178 -18.56 13.40 -6.30
N PHE A 179 -18.61 12.09 -6.13
CA PHE A 179 -19.80 11.29 -6.44
C PHE A 179 -20.93 11.54 -5.44
N LYS A 180 -20.62 11.78 -4.18
CA LYS A 180 -21.63 12.13 -3.16
C LYS A 180 -22.29 13.47 -3.46
N ILE A 181 -21.53 14.47 -3.85
CA ILE A 181 -22.06 15.81 -4.19
C ILE A 181 -22.85 15.77 -5.49
N ALA A 182 -22.41 15.02 -6.50
CA ALA A 182 -23.13 14.87 -7.76
C ALA A 182 -24.46 14.12 -7.58
N ASN A 183 -24.52 13.11 -6.72
CA ASN A 183 -25.74 12.36 -6.45
C ASN A 183 -26.79 13.13 -5.59
N GLU A 184 -26.36 14.04 -4.76
CA GLU A 184 -27.24 14.89 -3.95
C GLU A 184 -27.81 16.08 -4.76
N GLN A 185 -27.19 16.46 -5.86
CA GLN A 185 -27.62 17.58 -6.72
C GLN A 185 -28.39 17.15 -7.99
N THR A 186 -28.51 15.87 -8.23
CA THR A 186 -29.17 15.32 -9.45
C THR A 186 -30.59 14.81 -9.19
N THR A 187 -31.28 15.28 -8.17
CA THR A 187 -32.71 15.05 -7.97
C THR A 187 -33.55 16.21 -8.49
#